data_3bd9db32175b34e2c50fa023cd3a96a3
#
_entry.id   3bd9db32175b34e2c50fa023cd3a96a3
#
_cell.length_a   1.000
_cell.length_b   1.000
_cell.length_c   1.000
_cell.angle_alpha   90.00
_cell.angle_beta   90.00
_cell.angle_gamma   90.00
#
_symmetry.space_group_name_H-M   'P 1'
#
loop_
_entity.id
_entity.type
_entity.pdbx_description
1 polymer ?
#
loop_
_entity_poly.entity_id
_entity_poly.type
_entity_poly.pdbx_seq_one_letter_code
_entity_poly.pdbx_strand_id
1 'polypeptide(L)'
;MEAKAQARFVRVTPQKARRVVDLIRGKQADEAVATLKFAPQAAGETVRKVVESAIANARVKADRASVAFDEHALVITEAYVDEGPTLKRFRPRAQGRASQILKRTSHITVVVAPVEKKERAR
;
A
#
# COMPACT_ATOMS: atom_id res chain seq x y z
N MET A 1 -3.88 14.24 12.43
CA MET A 1 -2.95 13.20 12.89
C MET A 1 -2.81 12.15 11.78
N GLU A 2 -1.61 12.01 11.30
CA GLU A 2 -1.33 11.05 10.23
C GLU A 2 -0.71 9.78 10.77
N ALA A 3 -0.95 8.68 10.10
CA ALA A 3 -0.27 7.43 10.37
C ALA A 3 0.16 6.80 9.05
N LYS A 4 1.29 6.17 9.07
CA LYS A 4 1.90 5.60 7.88
C LYS A 4 2.21 4.12 8.11
N ALA A 5 2.08 3.34 7.06
CA ALA A 5 2.57 1.97 7.05
C ALA A 5 3.30 1.73 5.74
N GLN A 6 4.31 0.90 5.79
CA GLN A 6 5.13 0.61 4.64
C GLN A 6 5.48 -0.87 4.62
N ALA A 7 5.34 -1.49 3.46
CA ALA A 7 5.85 -2.84 3.21
C ALA A 7 7.04 -2.71 2.28
N ARG A 8 8.19 -3.16 2.73
CA ARG A 8 9.43 -3.06 1.97
C ARG A 8 9.79 -4.40 1.36
N PHE A 9 10.49 -4.36 0.24
CA PHE A 9 11.00 -5.56 -0.45
C PHE A 9 9.90 -6.56 -0.81
N VAL A 10 8.76 -6.03 -1.23
CA VAL A 10 7.65 -6.87 -1.67
C VAL A 10 7.97 -7.45 -3.04
N ARG A 11 7.76 -8.75 -3.19
CA ARG A 11 8.07 -9.46 -4.45
C ARG A 11 6.97 -9.24 -5.47
N VAL A 12 6.84 -8.01 -5.93
CA VAL A 12 5.89 -7.63 -6.97
C VAL A 12 6.51 -6.51 -7.79
N THR A 13 6.19 -6.42 -9.08
CA THR A 13 6.72 -5.33 -9.88
C THR A 13 6.04 -4.02 -9.49
N PRO A 14 6.78 -2.91 -9.48
CA PRO A 14 6.17 -1.62 -9.13
C PRO A 14 4.98 -1.27 -10.00
N GLN A 15 5.03 -1.59 -11.29
CA GLN A 15 3.93 -1.29 -12.21
C GLN A 15 2.63 -1.98 -11.79
N LYS A 16 2.71 -3.25 -11.44
CA LYS A 16 1.55 -4.01 -11.00
C LYS A 16 1.01 -3.51 -9.67
N ALA A 17 1.92 -3.18 -8.74
CA ALA A 17 1.51 -2.64 -7.45
C ALA A 17 0.86 -1.27 -7.60
N ARG A 18 1.35 -0.43 -8.51
CA ARG A 18 0.78 0.89 -8.74
C ARG A 18 -0.65 0.85 -9.26
N ARG A 19 -0.97 -0.16 -10.07
CA ARG A 19 -2.35 -0.33 -10.54
C ARG A 19 -3.31 -0.50 -9.38
N VAL A 20 -2.92 -1.28 -8.39
CA VAL A 20 -3.74 -1.53 -7.21
C VAL A 20 -3.80 -0.30 -6.31
N VAL A 21 -2.65 0.34 -6.09
CA VAL A 21 -2.56 1.52 -5.24
C VAL A 21 -3.40 2.67 -5.81
N ASP A 22 -3.45 2.81 -7.12
CA ASP A 22 -4.25 3.85 -7.75
C ASP A 22 -5.75 3.69 -7.48
N LEU A 23 -6.20 2.46 -7.22
CA LEU A 23 -7.61 2.21 -6.92
C LEU A 23 -8.03 2.75 -5.56
N ILE A 24 -7.11 2.91 -4.65
CA ILE A 24 -7.44 3.25 -3.25
C ILE A 24 -7.06 4.67 -2.87
N ARG A 25 -6.30 5.36 -3.70
CA ARG A 25 -5.85 6.70 -3.35
C ARG A 25 -7.05 7.65 -3.21
N GLY A 26 -7.12 8.34 -2.08
CA GLY A 26 -8.19 9.29 -1.82
C GLY A 26 -9.46 8.67 -1.27
N LYS A 27 -9.52 7.35 -1.11
CA LYS A 27 -10.70 6.68 -0.56
C LYS A 27 -10.65 6.62 0.96
N GLN A 28 -11.82 6.45 1.55
CA GLN A 28 -11.91 6.13 2.96
C GLN A 28 -11.22 4.78 3.21
N ALA A 29 -10.53 4.66 4.33
CA ALA A 29 -9.71 3.48 4.60
C ALA A 29 -10.52 2.18 4.61
N ASP A 30 -11.70 2.18 5.24
CA ASP A 30 -12.56 0.99 5.26
C ASP A 30 -13.01 0.59 3.88
N GLU A 31 -13.39 1.57 3.08
CA GLU A 31 -13.82 1.34 1.71
C GLU A 31 -12.67 0.80 0.87
N ALA A 32 -11.46 1.29 1.11
CA ALA A 32 -10.28 0.80 0.41
C ALA A 32 -10.02 -0.67 0.74
N VAL A 33 -10.13 -1.04 2.01
CA VAL A 33 -9.96 -2.43 2.42
C VAL A 33 -10.98 -3.34 1.71
N ALA A 34 -12.24 -2.91 1.68
CA ALA A 34 -13.30 -3.68 1.01
C ALA A 34 -13.01 -3.82 -0.50
N THR A 35 -12.58 -2.74 -1.13
CA THR A 35 -12.23 -2.75 -2.55
C THR A 35 -11.11 -3.75 -2.82
N LEU A 36 -10.09 -3.75 -1.97
CA LEU A 36 -8.92 -4.62 -2.17
C LEU A 36 -9.24 -6.09 -1.93
N LYS A 37 -10.19 -6.39 -1.07
CA LYS A 37 -10.60 -7.78 -0.84
C LYS A 37 -11.15 -8.43 -2.12
N PHE A 38 -11.78 -7.64 -2.97
CA PHE A 38 -12.41 -8.12 -4.19
C PHE A 38 -11.62 -7.78 -5.44
N ALA A 39 -10.44 -7.18 -5.30
CA ALA A 39 -9.61 -6.85 -6.45
C ALA A 39 -9.03 -8.13 -7.05
N PRO A 40 -9.08 -8.27 -8.38
CA PRO A 40 -8.54 -9.47 -9.03
C PRO A 40 -7.01 -9.50 -9.07
N GLN A 41 -6.34 -8.38 -8.85
CA GLN A 41 -4.89 -8.31 -8.92
C GLN A 41 -4.26 -9.02 -7.72
N ALA A 42 -3.19 -9.77 -7.98
CA ALA A 42 -2.49 -10.50 -6.92
C ALA A 42 -1.89 -9.56 -5.87
N ALA A 43 -1.49 -8.36 -6.27
CA ALA A 43 -0.93 -7.38 -5.35
C ALA A 43 -1.96 -6.82 -4.38
N GLY A 44 -3.25 -7.01 -4.65
CA GLY A 44 -4.32 -6.46 -3.81
C GLY A 44 -4.24 -6.90 -2.36
N GLU A 45 -3.90 -8.17 -2.13
CA GLU A 45 -3.79 -8.68 -0.76
C GLU A 45 -2.66 -8.00 0.01
N THR A 46 -1.51 -7.82 -0.63
CA THR A 46 -0.38 -7.17 0.01
C THR A 46 -0.70 -5.71 0.34
N VAL A 47 -1.29 -4.99 -0.60
CA VAL A 47 -1.68 -3.60 -0.38
C VAL A 47 -2.74 -3.51 0.71
N ARG A 48 -3.70 -4.44 0.74
CA ARG A 48 -4.72 -4.48 1.80
C ARG A 48 -4.07 -4.58 3.19
N LYS A 49 -3.07 -5.44 3.32
CA LYS A 49 -2.36 -5.59 4.59
C LYS A 49 -1.66 -4.31 5.00
N VAL A 50 -1.10 -3.58 4.04
CA VAL A 50 -0.45 -2.29 4.34
C VAL A 50 -1.49 -1.28 4.81
N VAL A 51 -2.66 -1.23 4.16
CA VAL A 51 -3.74 -0.33 4.58
C VAL A 51 -4.22 -0.68 5.99
N GLU A 52 -4.42 -1.95 6.27
CA GLU A 52 -4.83 -2.40 7.61
C GLU A 52 -3.79 -2.03 8.66
N SER A 53 -2.52 -2.15 8.31
CA SER A 53 -1.43 -1.76 9.20
C SER A 53 -1.44 -0.26 9.47
N ALA A 54 -1.70 0.56 8.45
CA ALA A 54 -1.80 2.01 8.62
C ALA A 54 -2.95 2.38 9.54
N ILE A 55 -4.09 1.72 9.41
CA ILE A 55 -5.24 1.93 10.28
C ILE A 55 -4.88 1.60 11.74
N ALA A 56 -4.21 0.46 11.94
CA ALA A 56 -3.78 0.06 13.28
C ALA A 56 -2.79 1.04 13.87
N ASN A 57 -1.88 1.57 13.05
CA ASN A 57 -0.92 2.58 13.50
C ASN A 57 -1.62 3.88 13.89
N ALA A 58 -2.68 4.25 13.18
CA ALA A 58 -3.47 5.43 13.52
C ALA A 58 -4.17 5.24 14.87
N ARG A 59 -4.69 4.04 15.12
CA ARG A 59 -5.33 3.73 16.40
C ARG A 59 -4.34 3.86 17.55
N VAL A 60 -3.12 3.33 17.37
CA VAL A 60 -2.09 3.42 18.40
C VAL A 60 -1.72 4.87 18.67
N LYS A 61 -1.57 5.68 17.63
CA LYS A 61 -1.27 7.10 17.80
C LYS A 61 -2.36 7.84 18.54
N ALA A 62 -3.62 7.54 18.23
CA ALA A 62 -4.75 8.16 18.90
C ALA A 62 -4.76 7.81 20.39
N ASP A 63 -4.49 6.55 20.72
CA ASP A 63 -4.42 6.11 22.11
C ASP A 63 -3.31 6.84 22.88
N ARG A 64 -2.14 6.97 22.27
CA ARG A 64 -1.02 7.65 22.91
C ARG A 64 -1.27 9.14 23.12
N ALA A 65 -2.00 9.75 22.21
CA ALA A 65 -2.32 11.18 22.29
C ALA A 65 -3.60 11.44 23.11
N SER A 66 -4.27 10.39 23.58
CA SER A 66 -5.55 10.48 24.30
C SER A 66 -6.61 11.22 23.47
N VAL A 67 -6.60 10.97 22.18
CA VAL A 67 -7.55 11.57 21.23
C VAL A 67 -8.56 10.52 20.83
N ALA A 68 -9.81 10.94 20.65
CA ALA A 68 -10.84 10.02 20.18
C ALA A 68 -10.48 9.48 18.81
N PHE A 69 -10.66 8.19 18.62
CA PHE A 69 -10.35 7.53 17.35
C PHE A 69 -11.61 7.08 16.66
N ASP A 70 -11.78 7.50 15.42
CA ASP A 70 -12.89 7.05 14.58
C ASP A 70 -12.29 6.46 13.31
N GLU A 71 -12.30 5.14 13.22
CA GLU A 71 -11.76 4.41 12.09
C GLU A 71 -12.46 4.79 10.79
N HIS A 72 -13.76 5.11 10.87
CA HIS A 72 -14.53 5.45 9.68
C HIS A 72 -14.21 6.84 9.14
N ALA A 73 -13.53 7.66 9.92
CA ALA A 73 -13.13 8.99 9.49
C ALA A 73 -11.76 9.02 8.81
N LEU A 74 -11.08 7.90 8.76
CA LEU A 74 -9.75 7.84 8.14
C LEU A 74 -9.86 7.79 6.62
N VAL A 75 -9.04 8.59 5.95
CA VAL A 75 -8.95 8.65 4.49
C VAL A 75 -7.51 8.39 4.11
N ILE A 76 -7.29 7.71 3.01
CA ILE A 76 -5.97 7.48 2.47
C ILE A 76 -5.54 8.75 1.76
N THR A 77 -4.66 9.51 2.40
CA THR A 77 -4.19 10.78 1.86
C THR A 77 -3.07 10.61 0.86
N GLU A 78 -2.22 9.61 1.08
CA GLU A 78 -1.13 9.31 0.17
C GLU A 78 -0.98 7.80 0.06
N ALA A 79 -0.72 7.34 -1.13
CA ALA A 79 -0.41 5.95 -1.39
C ALA A 79 0.48 5.90 -2.61
N TYR A 80 1.64 5.29 -2.48
CA TYR A 80 2.59 5.23 -3.58
C TYR A 80 3.46 3.99 -3.48
N VAL A 81 4.10 3.69 -4.59
CA VAL A 81 4.98 2.54 -4.72
C VAL A 81 6.33 3.03 -5.23
N ASP A 82 7.37 2.71 -4.48
CA ASP A 82 8.73 2.99 -4.88
C ASP A 82 9.38 1.73 -5.40
N GLU A 83 10.29 1.88 -6.34
CA GLU A 83 11.02 0.78 -6.89
C GLU A 83 12.08 0.31 -5.90
N GLY A 84 12.08 -1.00 -5.61
CA GLY A 84 13.09 -1.60 -4.76
C GLY A 84 14.21 -2.22 -5.58
N PRO A 85 15.19 -2.86 -4.92
CA PRO A 85 16.27 -3.52 -5.64
C PRO A 85 15.75 -4.66 -6.49
N THR A 86 16.38 -4.84 -7.65
CA THR A 86 16.03 -5.92 -8.57
C THR A 86 17.05 -7.03 -8.40
N LEU A 87 16.57 -8.23 -8.14
CA LEU A 87 17.40 -9.40 -8.04
C LEU A 87 17.54 -10.02 -9.42
N LYS A 88 18.78 -10.20 -9.87
CA LYS A 88 19.02 -10.78 -11.18
C LYS A 88 19.28 -12.28 -11.02
N ARG A 89 18.62 -13.05 -11.84
CA ARG A 89 18.81 -14.50 -11.88
C ARG A 89 19.00 -14.91 -13.32
N PHE A 90 19.61 -16.06 -13.51
CA PHE A 90 19.90 -16.55 -14.86
C PHE A 90 19.25 -17.92 -15.05
N ARG A 91 18.70 -18.11 -16.22
CA ARG A 91 18.11 -19.39 -16.61
C ARG A 91 18.83 -19.90 -17.85
N PRO A 92 19.32 -21.13 -17.85
CA PRO A 92 19.92 -21.70 -19.05
C PRO A 92 18.90 -21.77 -20.19
N ARG A 93 19.37 -21.48 -21.38
CA ARG A 93 18.57 -21.60 -22.59
C ARG A 93 19.27 -22.56 -23.56
N ALA A 94 18.61 -22.90 -24.65
CA ALA A 94 19.18 -23.78 -25.66
C ALA A 94 20.50 -23.21 -26.18
N GLN A 95 21.37 -24.10 -26.59
CA GLN A 95 22.69 -23.75 -27.16
C GLN A 95 23.63 -23.06 -26.17
N GLY A 96 23.50 -23.38 -24.89
CA GLY A 96 24.39 -22.87 -23.88
C GLY A 96 24.20 -21.42 -23.49
N ARG A 97 23.15 -20.79 -23.99
CA ARG A 97 22.86 -19.41 -23.62
C ARG A 97 22.15 -19.34 -22.29
N ALA A 98 22.37 -18.25 -21.56
CA ALA A 98 21.65 -17.97 -20.34
C ALA A 98 20.79 -16.72 -20.54
N SER A 99 19.53 -16.80 -20.11
CA SER A 99 18.63 -15.65 -20.12
C SER A 99 18.57 -15.06 -18.74
N GLN A 100 18.52 -13.74 -18.69
CA GLN A 100 18.43 -13.02 -17.43
C GLN A 100 16.97 -12.95 -16.97
N ILE A 101 16.75 -13.27 -15.73
CA ILE A 101 15.42 -13.13 -15.10
C ILE A 101 15.53 -12.05 -14.05
N LEU A 102 14.66 -11.04 -14.15
CA LEU A 102 14.65 -9.93 -13.21
C LEU A 102 13.56 -10.17 -12.17
N LYS A 103 13.98 -10.30 -10.91
CA LYS A 103 13.06 -10.42 -9.78
C LYS A 103 12.94 -9.05 -9.14
N ARG A 104 11.94 -8.30 -9.59
CA ARG A 104 11.74 -6.92 -9.13
C ARG A 104 11.06 -6.92 -7.78
N THR A 105 11.38 -5.91 -6.98
CA THR A 105 10.74 -5.69 -5.69
C THR A 105 10.19 -4.28 -5.64
N SER A 106 9.31 -4.05 -4.68
CA SER A 106 8.65 -2.76 -4.51
C SER A 106 8.54 -2.41 -3.04
N HIS A 107 8.50 -1.12 -2.76
CA HIS A 107 8.21 -0.60 -1.43
C HIS A 107 6.86 0.11 -1.52
N ILE A 108 5.88 -0.38 -0.79
CA ILE A 108 4.52 0.16 -0.82
C ILE A 108 4.29 0.98 0.43
N THR A 109 3.89 2.23 0.26
CA THR A 109 3.64 3.14 1.38
C THR A 109 2.21 3.64 1.32
N VAL A 110 1.53 3.62 2.46
CA VAL A 110 0.17 4.15 2.60
C VAL A 110 0.15 5.07 3.80
N VAL A 111 -0.38 6.27 3.62
CA VAL A 111 -0.56 7.25 4.69
C VAL A 111 -2.04 7.50 4.85
N VAL A 112 -2.53 7.41 6.09
CA VAL A 112 -3.92 7.69 6.41
C VAL A 112 -4.00 8.87 7.37
N ALA A 113 -5.08 9.63 7.28
CA ALA A 113 -5.32 10.76 8.16
C ALA A 113 -6.82 10.95 8.34
N PRO A 114 -7.27 11.52 9.46
CA PRO A 114 -8.69 11.83 9.63
C PRO A 114 -9.14 12.91 8.64
N VAL A 115 -10.37 12.79 8.19
CA VAL A 115 -10.98 13.82 7.36
C VAL A 115 -11.15 15.08 8.19
N GLU A 116 -10.68 16.21 7.69
CA GLU A 116 -10.81 17.47 8.40
C GLU A 116 -12.16 18.11 8.11
N LYS A 117 -12.77 18.65 9.17
CA LYS A 117 -14.09 19.27 9.06
C LYS A 117 -14.13 20.45 8.12
N LYS A 118 -13.07 21.25 8.12
CA LYS A 118 -13.01 22.43 7.24
C LYS A 118 -13.10 22.07 5.78
N GLU A 119 -12.60 20.92 5.40
CA GLU A 119 -12.70 20.46 4.03
C GLU A 119 -14.13 20.15 3.65
N ARG A 120 -14.88 19.60 4.59
CA ARG A 120 -16.27 19.26 4.36
C ARG A 120 -17.19 20.48 4.36
N ALA A 121 -16.75 21.56 4.95
CA ALA A 121 -17.52 22.79 5.02
C ALA A 121 -17.59 23.54 3.70
N ARG A 122 -16.85 23.13 2.71
CA ARG A 122 -16.83 23.82 1.41
C ARG A 122 -17.83 23.28 0.44
#